data_6d6f552730f6e62e4564c6b5eedda808
#
_entry.id   6d6f552730f6e62e4564c6b5eedda808
#
_cell.length_a   1.000
_cell.length_b   1.000
_cell.length_c   1.000
_cell.angle_alpha   90.00
_cell.angle_beta   90.00
_cell.angle_gamma   90.00
#
_symmetry.space_group_name_H-M   'P 1'
#
loop_
_entity.id
_entity.type
_entity.pdbx_description
1 polymer ?
#
loop_
_entity_poly.entity_id
_entity_poly.type
_entity_poly.pdbx_seq_one_letter_code
_entity_poly.pdbx_strand_id
1 'polypeptide(L)'
;MINQDEPAALIRYMDGLKAHSVEQIASTFADEVRFVTPVKSMRSEEIVAFLAALYRGFPDWAYENEPPRLLDNGSWAVRWKQGGTHTGRLEFAGFPGVDPTGRKVEIPEHDFFYKLEQGKLIEIRPDPIPGGAPRGIFEQIGVELPPL
;
A
#
# COMPACT_ATOMS: atom_id res chain seq x y z
N MET A 1 -24.65 7.02 -20.84
CA MET A 1 -24.23 5.78 -20.24
C MET A 1 -22.95 5.99 -19.43
N ILE A 2 -22.98 5.59 -18.22
CA ILE A 2 -21.84 5.76 -17.34
C ILE A 2 -20.92 4.56 -17.47
N ASN A 3 -19.67 4.81 -17.65
CA ASN A 3 -18.68 3.76 -17.62
C ASN A 3 -18.46 3.33 -16.18
N GLN A 4 -18.74 2.07 -15.88
CA GLN A 4 -18.62 1.52 -14.54
C GLN A 4 -17.31 0.76 -14.35
N ASP A 5 -16.47 0.72 -15.37
CA ASP A 5 -15.32 -0.16 -15.37
C ASP A 5 -14.22 0.29 -14.42
N GLU A 6 -14.09 1.61 -14.23
CA GLU A 6 -13.01 2.14 -13.42
C GLU A 6 -13.46 3.32 -12.57
N PRO A 7 -13.45 3.17 -11.24
CA PRO A 7 -13.80 4.27 -10.36
C PRO A 7 -12.70 5.31 -10.32
N ALA A 8 -13.05 6.56 -10.52
CA ALA A 8 -12.07 7.65 -10.64
C ALA A 8 -11.15 7.79 -9.43
N ALA A 9 -11.71 7.68 -8.22
CA ALA A 9 -10.91 7.81 -7.00
C ALA A 9 -9.86 6.71 -6.88
N LEU A 10 -10.22 5.47 -7.24
CA LEU A 10 -9.27 4.35 -7.19
C LEU A 10 -8.14 4.57 -8.19
N ILE A 11 -8.46 4.98 -9.42
CA ILE A 11 -7.44 5.24 -10.43
C ILE A 11 -6.52 6.38 -9.98
N ARG A 12 -7.08 7.44 -9.42
CA ARG A 12 -6.29 8.56 -8.90
C ARG A 12 -5.37 8.12 -7.76
N TYR A 13 -5.84 7.25 -6.89
CA TYR A 13 -5.06 6.66 -5.80
C TYR A 13 -3.89 5.84 -6.39
N MET A 14 -4.19 4.97 -7.36
CA MET A 14 -3.17 4.13 -7.99
C MET A 14 -2.09 4.99 -8.67
N ASP A 15 -2.49 6.05 -9.37
CA ASP A 15 -1.55 6.98 -9.99
C ASP A 15 -0.70 7.68 -8.94
N GLY A 16 -1.30 8.03 -7.80
CA GLY A 16 -0.59 8.63 -6.68
C GLY A 16 0.48 7.72 -6.09
N LEU A 17 0.18 6.42 -5.97
CA LEU A 17 1.18 5.44 -5.53
C LEU A 17 2.38 5.41 -6.49
N LYS A 18 2.10 5.33 -7.78
CA LYS A 18 3.17 5.26 -8.79
C LYS A 18 4.01 6.53 -8.83
N ALA A 19 3.41 7.67 -8.54
CA ALA A 19 4.10 8.96 -8.52
C ALA A 19 4.75 9.28 -7.16
N HIS A 20 4.54 8.44 -6.14
CA HIS A 20 4.95 8.71 -4.76
C HIS A 20 4.36 10.03 -4.23
N SER A 21 3.15 10.37 -4.67
CA SER A 21 2.48 11.61 -4.28
C SER A 21 1.54 11.35 -3.12
N VAL A 22 2.03 11.54 -1.91
CA VAL A 22 1.20 11.34 -0.71
C VAL A 22 0.03 12.31 -0.66
N GLU A 23 0.17 13.51 -1.23
CA GLU A 23 -0.94 14.46 -1.32
C GLU A 23 -2.05 13.94 -2.22
N GLN A 24 -1.71 13.42 -3.39
CA GLN A 24 -2.69 12.85 -4.31
C GLN A 24 -3.36 11.63 -3.69
N ILE A 25 -2.58 10.78 -3.05
CA ILE A 25 -3.10 9.59 -2.35
C ILE A 25 -4.13 10.01 -1.30
N ALA A 26 -3.76 10.94 -0.42
CA ALA A 26 -4.63 11.40 0.65
C ALA A 26 -5.91 12.05 0.12
N SER A 27 -5.84 12.71 -1.03
CA SER A 27 -7.00 13.37 -1.63
C SER A 27 -8.10 12.40 -2.05
N THR A 28 -7.81 11.11 -2.17
CA THR A 28 -8.78 10.09 -2.56
C THR A 28 -9.50 9.46 -1.38
N PHE A 29 -9.06 9.76 -0.16
CA PHE A 29 -9.57 9.11 1.05
C PHE A 29 -10.83 9.82 1.58
N ALA A 30 -11.81 9.00 1.99
CA ALA A 30 -12.90 9.50 2.82
C ALA A 30 -12.37 9.79 4.23
N ASP A 31 -13.09 10.60 5.00
CA ASP A 31 -12.69 10.95 6.36
C ASP A 31 -12.51 9.71 7.25
N GLU A 32 -13.36 8.69 7.03
CA GLU A 32 -13.34 7.46 7.82
C GLU A 32 -12.54 6.33 7.17
N VAL A 33 -11.66 6.63 6.22
CA VAL A 33 -10.88 5.60 5.52
C VAL A 33 -10.13 4.70 6.49
N ARG A 34 -10.07 3.41 6.16
CA ARG A 34 -9.31 2.42 6.91
C ARG A 34 -8.47 1.55 5.99
N PHE A 35 -7.24 1.36 6.37
CA PHE A 35 -6.38 0.36 5.77
C PHE A 35 -6.34 -0.80 6.75
N VAL A 36 -6.95 -1.92 6.39
CA VAL A 36 -7.24 -3.02 7.32
C VAL A 36 -6.29 -4.18 7.09
N THR A 37 -5.53 -4.54 8.11
CA THR A 37 -4.68 -5.74 8.09
C THR A 37 -5.11 -6.66 9.23
N PRO A 38 -4.67 -7.92 9.24
CA PRO A 38 -4.99 -8.82 10.35
C PRO A 38 -4.49 -8.32 11.71
N VAL A 39 -3.48 -7.47 11.73
CA VAL A 39 -2.86 -6.99 12.96
C VAL A 39 -3.48 -5.70 13.46
N LYS A 40 -3.78 -4.76 12.55
CA LYS A 40 -4.29 -3.45 12.93
C LYS A 40 -4.96 -2.76 11.76
N SER A 41 -5.72 -1.71 12.07
CA SER A 41 -6.28 -0.80 11.06
C SER A 41 -5.58 0.54 11.16
N MET A 42 -5.31 1.15 10.00
CA MET A 42 -4.74 2.48 9.93
C MET A 42 -5.75 3.47 9.38
N ARG A 43 -5.73 4.69 9.91
CA ARG A 43 -6.53 5.80 9.40
C ARG A 43 -5.65 6.63 8.46
N SER A 44 -6.26 7.64 7.85
CA SER A 44 -5.61 8.44 6.81
C SER A 44 -4.19 8.91 7.18
N GLU A 45 -4.02 9.50 8.35
CA GLU A 45 -2.71 10.02 8.77
C GLU A 45 -1.66 8.91 8.89
N GLU A 46 -2.05 7.78 9.42
CA GLU A 46 -1.16 6.63 9.56
C GLU A 46 -0.80 6.03 8.19
N ILE A 47 -1.75 5.96 7.28
CA ILE A 47 -1.51 5.45 5.92
C ILE A 47 -0.50 6.35 5.21
N VAL A 48 -0.70 7.65 5.28
CA VAL A 48 0.21 8.62 4.66
C VAL A 48 1.60 8.53 5.26
N ALA A 49 1.69 8.44 6.59
CA ALA A 49 2.98 8.32 7.28
C ALA A 49 3.71 7.03 6.89
N PHE A 50 2.97 5.93 6.77
CA PHE A 50 3.52 4.65 6.35
C PHE A 50 4.11 4.74 4.94
N LEU A 51 3.34 5.29 4.00
CA LEU A 51 3.79 5.42 2.62
C LEU A 51 4.97 6.38 2.49
N ALA A 52 4.94 7.50 3.21
CA ALA A 52 6.04 8.44 3.21
C ALA A 52 7.33 7.77 3.71
N ALA A 53 7.23 6.96 4.77
CA ALA A 53 8.37 6.23 5.31
C ALA A 53 8.89 5.20 4.31
N LEU A 54 7.99 4.52 3.62
CA LEU A 54 8.35 3.54 2.59
C LEU A 54 9.16 4.21 1.48
N TYR A 55 8.71 5.37 1.01
CA TYR A 55 9.37 6.08 -0.09
C TYR A 55 10.70 6.71 0.33
N ARG A 56 10.87 7.02 1.62
CA ARG A 56 12.17 7.47 2.12
C ARG A 56 13.18 6.33 2.19
N GLY A 57 12.74 5.16 2.63
CA GLY A 57 13.61 3.98 2.70
C GLY A 57 13.91 3.38 1.34
N PHE A 58 12.94 3.48 0.43
CA PHE A 58 12.99 2.90 -0.90
C PHE A 58 12.59 3.95 -1.94
N PRO A 59 13.50 4.90 -2.27
CA PRO A 59 13.14 5.96 -3.21
C PRO A 59 12.75 5.45 -4.60
N ASP A 60 13.17 4.25 -4.96
CA ASP A 60 12.85 3.60 -6.23
C ASP A 60 11.65 2.66 -6.14
N TRP A 61 10.89 2.69 -5.03
CA TRP A 61 9.74 1.80 -4.87
C TRP A 61 8.82 1.92 -6.07
N ALA A 62 8.57 0.80 -6.73
CA ALA A 62 7.83 0.75 -7.98
C ALA A 62 6.62 -0.16 -7.85
N TYR A 63 5.59 0.17 -8.61
CA TYR A 63 4.33 -0.54 -8.62
C TYR A 63 3.97 -0.96 -10.03
N GLU A 64 3.56 -2.22 -10.19
CA GLU A 64 2.93 -2.72 -11.41
C GLU A 64 1.60 -3.34 -11.01
N ASN A 65 0.60 -3.25 -11.87
CA ASN A 65 -0.72 -3.76 -11.54
C ASN A 65 -1.44 -4.27 -12.77
N GLU A 66 -2.37 -5.20 -12.52
CA GLU A 66 -3.38 -5.57 -13.50
C GLU A 66 -4.55 -4.59 -13.39
N PRO A 67 -5.39 -4.46 -14.43
CA PRO A 67 -6.54 -3.56 -14.35
C PRO A 67 -7.45 -3.90 -13.17
N PRO A 68 -8.06 -2.89 -12.54
CA PRO A 68 -9.03 -3.13 -11.46
C PRO A 68 -10.18 -4.01 -11.91
N ARG A 69 -10.63 -4.91 -11.04
CA ARG A 69 -11.76 -5.80 -11.30
C ARG A 69 -12.88 -5.53 -10.30
N LEU A 70 -14.07 -5.32 -10.80
CA LEU A 70 -15.24 -5.16 -9.94
C LEU A 70 -15.70 -6.53 -9.46
N LEU A 71 -15.87 -6.68 -8.16
CA LEU A 71 -16.32 -7.93 -7.54
C LEU A 71 -17.83 -7.91 -7.29
N ASP A 72 -18.40 -9.09 -7.05
CA ASP A 72 -19.84 -9.24 -6.84
C ASP A 72 -20.35 -8.44 -5.64
N ASN A 73 -19.50 -8.21 -4.65
CA ASN A 73 -19.89 -7.46 -3.45
C ASN A 73 -19.73 -5.94 -3.60
N GLY A 74 -19.41 -5.46 -4.80
CA GLY A 74 -19.24 -4.03 -5.05
C GLY A 74 -17.85 -3.48 -4.75
N SER A 75 -16.96 -4.31 -4.22
CA SER A 75 -15.56 -3.92 -4.01
C SER A 75 -14.78 -4.07 -5.29
N TRP A 76 -13.65 -3.39 -5.37
CA TRP A 76 -12.71 -3.53 -6.48
C TRP A 76 -11.48 -4.30 -6.01
N ALA A 77 -10.94 -5.14 -6.87
CA ALA A 77 -9.69 -5.84 -6.61
C ALA A 77 -8.62 -5.37 -7.60
N VAL A 78 -7.43 -5.13 -7.09
CA VAL A 78 -6.27 -4.82 -7.93
C VAL A 78 -5.13 -5.74 -7.51
N ARG A 79 -4.56 -6.42 -8.48
CA ARG A 79 -3.40 -7.25 -8.23
C ARG A 79 -2.15 -6.42 -8.41
N TRP A 80 -1.35 -6.32 -7.35
CA TRP A 80 -0.16 -5.50 -7.31
C TRP A 80 1.11 -6.33 -7.26
N LYS A 81 2.11 -5.85 -7.98
CA LYS A 81 3.49 -6.26 -7.84
C LYS A 81 4.28 -5.02 -7.44
N GLN A 82 5.08 -5.13 -6.39
CA GLN A 82 5.79 -3.97 -5.87
C GLN A 82 7.14 -4.36 -5.29
N GLY A 83 8.07 -3.41 -5.29
CA GLY A 83 9.39 -3.63 -4.75
C GLY A 83 10.28 -2.42 -4.94
N GLY A 84 11.49 -2.50 -4.41
CA GLY A 84 12.47 -1.43 -4.50
C GLY A 84 13.78 -1.82 -3.86
N THR A 85 14.68 -0.84 -3.77
CA THR A 85 16.01 -1.03 -3.19
C THR A 85 16.16 -0.18 -1.93
N HIS A 86 16.64 -0.80 -0.86
CA HIS A 86 16.78 -0.15 0.44
C HIS A 86 17.99 0.77 0.45
N THR A 87 17.84 1.98 -0.05
CA THR A 87 18.92 2.97 -0.16
C THR A 87 18.76 4.16 0.77
N GLY A 88 17.63 4.28 1.48
CA GLY A 88 17.40 5.30 2.49
C GLY A 88 17.13 4.66 3.84
N ARG A 89 17.18 5.46 4.91
CA ARG A 89 16.85 4.95 6.23
C ARG A 89 15.34 4.64 6.31
N LEU A 90 15.02 3.46 6.79
CA LEU A 90 13.63 3.01 6.92
C LEU A 90 13.16 3.16 8.36
N GLU A 91 12.08 3.92 8.57
CA GLU A 91 11.49 4.12 9.88
C GLU A 91 9.97 4.04 9.80
N PHE A 92 9.42 2.87 10.15
CA PHE A 92 7.98 2.70 10.32
C PHE A 92 7.66 2.77 11.82
N ALA A 93 6.53 3.39 12.15
CA ALA A 93 6.05 3.41 13.53
C ALA A 93 5.83 1.99 14.04
N GLY A 94 6.37 1.68 15.21
CA GLY A 94 6.25 0.35 15.81
C GLY A 94 7.28 -0.67 15.35
N PHE A 95 8.22 -0.26 14.49
CA PHE A 95 9.28 -1.13 14.00
C PHE A 95 10.65 -0.49 14.27
N PRO A 96 11.72 -1.30 14.33
CA PRO A 96 13.06 -0.72 14.48
C PRO A 96 13.45 0.09 13.26
N GLY A 97 14.16 1.20 13.47
CA GLY A 97 14.76 1.96 12.37
C GLY A 97 15.93 1.19 11.77
N VAL A 98 16.07 1.22 10.47
CA VAL A 98 17.10 0.45 9.76
C VAL A 98 17.86 1.34 8.79
N ASP A 99 19.18 1.42 8.97
CA ASP A 99 20.03 2.13 8.03
C ASP A 99 20.06 1.42 6.68
N PRO A 100 20.38 2.13 5.59
CA PRO A 100 20.34 1.53 4.25
C PRO A 100 21.19 0.28 4.16
N THR A 101 20.61 -0.80 3.64
CA THR A 101 21.31 -2.08 3.44
C THR A 101 21.72 -2.30 2.00
N GLY A 102 21.15 -1.55 1.06
CA GLY A 102 21.35 -1.76 -0.36
C GLY A 102 20.64 -2.98 -0.92
N ARG A 103 19.86 -3.67 -0.10
CA ARG A 103 19.18 -4.90 -0.53
C ARG A 103 17.93 -4.59 -1.35
N LYS A 104 17.70 -5.43 -2.35
CA LYS A 104 16.49 -5.36 -3.16
C LYS A 104 15.38 -6.12 -2.47
N VAL A 105 14.19 -5.53 -2.47
CA VAL A 105 12.98 -6.12 -1.87
C VAL A 105 11.94 -6.29 -2.96
N GLU A 106 11.31 -7.47 -3.00
CA GLU A 106 10.18 -7.74 -3.87
C GLU A 106 9.07 -8.36 -3.03
N ILE A 107 7.91 -7.71 -3.03
CA ILE A 107 6.73 -8.22 -2.34
C ILE A 107 6.06 -9.21 -3.29
N PRO A 108 5.68 -10.41 -2.82
CA PRO A 108 4.95 -11.35 -3.67
C PRO A 108 3.66 -10.72 -4.19
N GLU A 109 3.34 -10.99 -5.47
CA GLU A 109 2.11 -10.46 -6.05
C GLU A 109 0.90 -10.93 -5.26
N HIS A 110 -0.02 -10.01 -4.98
CA HIS A 110 -1.28 -10.35 -4.32
C HIS A 110 -2.32 -9.27 -4.57
N ASP A 111 -3.57 -9.62 -4.27
CA ASP A 111 -4.68 -8.72 -4.47
C ASP A 111 -4.82 -7.76 -3.29
N PHE A 112 -5.23 -6.53 -3.61
CA PHE A 112 -5.72 -5.57 -2.65
C PHE A 112 -7.17 -5.28 -2.98
N PHE A 113 -8.00 -5.18 -1.96
CA PHE A 113 -9.43 -4.94 -2.11
C PHE A 113 -9.76 -3.53 -1.65
N TYR A 114 -10.60 -2.85 -2.44
CA TYR A 114 -10.93 -1.45 -2.22
C TYR A 114 -12.42 -1.25 -2.19
N LYS A 115 -12.89 -0.51 -1.20
CA LYS A 115 -14.30 -0.09 -1.14
C LYS A 115 -14.36 1.42 -1.28
N LEU A 116 -15.30 1.87 -2.12
CA LEU A 116 -15.53 3.29 -2.34
C LEU A 116 -16.94 3.65 -1.89
N GLU A 117 -17.08 4.87 -1.41
CA GLU A 117 -18.36 5.43 -1.02
C GLU A 117 -18.34 6.91 -1.38
N GLN A 118 -19.37 7.35 -2.11
CA GLN A 118 -19.50 8.75 -2.51
C GLN A 118 -18.24 9.30 -3.18
N GLY A 119 -17.63 8.49 -4.03
CA GLY A 119 -16.46 8.90 -4.80
C GLY A 119 -15.16 8.96 -4.03
N LYS A 120 -15.09 8.32 -2.86
CA LYS A 120 -13.88 8.29 -2.03
C LYS A 120 -13.58 6.87 -1.58
N LEU A 121 -12.31 6.61 -1.27
CA LEU A 121 -11.90 5.32 -0.70
C LEU A 121 -12.26 5.29 0.77
N ILE A 122 -13.00 4.27 1.19
CA ILE A 122 -13.35 4.07 2.60
C ILE A 122 -12.65 2.88 3.22
N GLU A 123 -12.20 1.93 2.41
CA GLU A 123 -11.48 0.77 2.93
C GLU A 123 -10.46 0.28 1.91
N ILE A 124 -9.27 -0.03 2.41
CA ILE A 124 -8.21 -0.69 1.66
C ILE A 124 -7.85 -1.93 2.47
N ARG A 125 -7.92 -3.10 1.84
CA ARG A 125 -7.66 -4.36 2.53
C ARG A 125 -6.76 -5.24 1.65
N PRO A 126 -5.47 -5.37 1.99
CA PRO A 126 -4.63 -6.33 1.29
C PRO A 126 -5.04 -7.76 1.65
N ASP A 127 -4.92 -8.66 0.67
CA ASP A 127 -5.07 -10.08 0.92
C ASP A 127 -3.92 -10.52 1.82
N PRO A 128 -4.16 -11.11 2.99
CA PRO A 128 -3.05 -11.51 3.88
C PRO A 128 -2.25 -12.64 3.24
N ILE A 129 -0.97 -12.38 3.02
CA ILE A 129 -0.07 -13.38 2.43
C ILE A 129 1.24 -13.42 3.22
N PRO A 130 1.93 -14.57 3.22
CA PRO A 130 3.31 -14.59 3.72
C PRO A 130 4.19 -13.66 2.88
N GLY A 131 5.03 -12.87 3.55
CA GLY A 131 5.92 -11.95 2.86
C GLY A 131 5.30 -10.61 2.48
N GLY A 132 4.06 -10.35 2.87
CA GLY A 132 3.42 -9.06 2.65
C GLY A 132 4.05 -7.94 3.50
N ALA A 133 3.93 -6.71 3.02
CA ALA A 133 4.47 -5.54 3.73
C ALA A 133 3.64 -5.25 5.00
N PRO A 134 4.23 -4.66 6.04
CA PRO A 134 5.62 -4.26 6.15
C PRO A 134 6.57 -5.36 6.58
N ARG A 135 6.06 -6.44 7.16
CA ARG A 135 6.88 -7.50 7.73
C ARG A 135 7.82 -8.13 6.70
N GLY A 136 7.31 -8.41 5.51
CA GLY A 136 8.12 -8.98 4.43
C GLY A 136 9.28 -8.10 4.00
N ILE A 137 9.09 -6.78 4.09
CA ILE A 137 10.16 -5.84 3.81
C ILE A 137 11.31 -6.04 4.80
N PHE A 138 10.98 -6.05 6.10
CA PHE A 138 12.00 -6.22 7.14
C PHE A 138 12.73 -7.55 7.02
N GLU A 139 11.99 -8.62 6.73
CA GLU A 139 12.60 -9.94 6.55
C GLU A 139 13.62 -9.92 5.42
N GLN A 140 13.29 -9.30 4.30
CA GLN A 140 14.17 -9.26 3.13
C GLN A 140 15.41 -8.37 3.33
N ILE A 141 15.35 -7.38 4.18
CA ILE A 141 16.52 -6.56 4.49
C ILE A 141 17.30 -7.09 5.70
N GLY A 142 16.94 -8.27 6.20
CA GLY A 142 17.73 -8.97 7.19
C GLY A 142 17.41 -8.64 8.64
N VAL A 143 16.22 -8.09 8.90
CA VAL A 143 15.78 -7.77 10.26
C VAL A 143 14.89 -8.88 10.78
N GLU A 144 15.19 -9.42 11.93
CA GLU A 144 14.33 -10.38 12.60
C GLU A 144 13.27 -9.62 13.40
N LEU A 145 12.01 -10.00 13.19
CA LEU A 145 10.90 -9.45 13.94
C LEU A 145 10.30 -10.52 14.83
N PRO A 146 9.73 -10.15 15.98
CA PRO A 146 9.04 -11.13 16.83
C PRO A 146 7.91 -11.81 16.06
N PRO A 147 7.56 -13.05 16.37
CA PRO A 147 6.40 -13.69 15.77
C PRO A 147 5.12 -12.94 16.15
N LEU A 148 4.13 -13.02 15.28
CA LEU A 148 2.82 -12.40 15.51
C LEU A 148 1.99 -13.17 16.53
#